data_20bd6186a3f168c67629a1e45ef5b43b
#
_entry.id   20bd6186a3f168c67629a1e45ef5b43b
#
_cell.length_a   1.000
_cell.length_b   1.000
_cell.length_c   1.000
_cell.angle_alpha   90.00
_cell.angle_beta   90.00
_cell.angle_gamma   90.00
#
_symmetry.space_group_name_H-M   'P 1'
#
loop_
_entity.id
_entity.type
_entity.pdbx_description
1 polymer ?
#
loop_
_entity_poly.entity_id
_entity_poly.type
_entity_poly.pdbx_seq_one_letter_code
_entity_poly.pdbx_strand_id
1 'polypeptide(L)'
;NKLLETYNINANNDKNEIAQKTADFIDERIGIISKELGSTEQDLENFKRSAGITDLSSEAQIALTGNAEYEKKRVENQTQINLIMDLQRYMMGNEYEILPSNIGLQDVALAGAIDRYNEMLVERKRLLRTSTENNPTIINLDTSIRAMRSNVQATLDATLKGLQITKSDLDHEASRYSRRISDAPTQERQFVSIAR
;
A
#
# COMPACT_ATOMS: atom_id res chain seq x y z
N ASN A 1 10.37 -15.95 40.81
CA ASN A 1 9.49 -15.24 39.89
C ASN A 1 9.59 -15.70 38.42
N LYS A 2 9.76 -17.03 38.28
CA LYS A 2 9.90 -17.72 36.98
C LYS A 2 8.71 -17.44 36.02
N LEU A 3 7.50 -17.29 36.55
CA LEU A 3 6.28 -17.01 35.78
C LEU A 3 6.30 -15.62 35.10
N LEU A 4 6.77 -14.59 35.80
CA LEU A 4 6.91 -13.22 35.26
C LEU A 4 8.02 -13.13 34.21
N GLU A 5 9.11 -13.85 34.39
CA GLU A 5 10.21 -13.93 33.39
C GLU A 5 9.74 -14.63 32.13
N THR A 6 9.04 -15.77 32.26
CA THR A 6 8.47 -16.50 31.11
C THR A 6 7.42 -15.65 30.40
N TYR A 7 6.58 -14.90 31.12
CA TYR A 7 5.61 -14.00 30.52
C TYR A 7 6.28 -12.89 29.71
N ASN A 8 7.31 -12.24 30.27
CA ASN A 8 8.04 -11.17 29.59
C ASN A 8 8.80 -11.68 28.34
N ILE A 9 9.44 -12.85 28.43
CA ILE A 9 10.12 -13.49 27.30
C ILE A 9 9.13 -13.80 26.19
N ASN A 10 7.98 -14.36 26.53
CA ASN A 10 6.96 -14.72 25.56
C ASN A 10 6.31 -13.49 24.92
N ALA A 11 6.02 -12.44 25.69
CA ALA A 11 5.49 -11.18 25.16
C ALA A 11 6.49 -10.48 24.21
N ASN A 12 7.79 -10.56 24.53
CA ASN A 12 8.84 -10.05 23.63
C ASN A 12 8.95 -10.90 22.34
N ASN A 13 8.83 -12.22 22.45
CA ASN A 13 8.87 -13.10 21.28
C ASN A 13 7.68 -12.84 20.33
N ASP A 14 6.47 -12.62 20.90
CA ASP A 14 5.28 -12.31 20.11
C ASP A 14 5.40 -10.95 19.41
N LYS A 15 5.95 -9.94 20.12
CA LYS A 15 6.25 -8.64 19.51
C LYS A 15 7.32 -8.74 18.42
N ASN A 16 8.35 -9.56 18.65
CA ASN A 16 9.40 -9.78 17.66
C ASN A 16 8.86 -10.50 16.42
N GLU A 17 7.90 -11.42 16.57
CA GLU A 17 7.26 -12.08 15.42
C GLU A 17 6.48 -11.09 14.56
N ILE A 18 5.69 -10.19 15.19
CA ILE A 18 4.98 -9.11 14.48
C ILE A 18 6.00 -8.20 13.77
N ALA A 19 7.04 -7.77 14.48
CA ALA A 19 8.06 -6.90 13.92
C ALA A 19 8.79 -7.56 12.73
N GLN A 20 9.12 -8.84 12.84
CA GLN A 20 9.78 -9.59 11.77
C GLN A 20 8.88 -9.71 10.54
N LYS A 21 7.61 -10.12 10.71
CA LYS A 21 6.63 -10.20 9.62
C LYS A 21 6.43 -8.86 8.93
N THR A 22 6.39 -7.79 9.73
CA THR A 22 6.28 -6.42 9.20
C THR A 22 7.54 -6.02 8.43
N ALA A 23 8.73 -6.33 8.95
CA ALA A 23 10.00 -6.04 8.29
C ALA A 23 10.12 -6.78 6.95
N ASP A 24 9.86 -8.09 6.94
CA ASP A 24 9.90 -8.91 5.73
C ASP A 24 8.95 -8.38 4.64
N PHE A 25 7.74 -7.98 5.05
CA PHE A 25 6.76 -7.38 4.14
C PHE A 25 7.24 -6.03 3.59
N ILE A 26 7.78 -5.17 4.46
CA ILE A 26 8.32 -3.86 4.06
C ILE A 26 9.48 -4.03 3.08
N ASP A 27 10.41 -4.95 3.34
CA ASP A 27 11.56 -5.20 2.48
C ASP A 27 11.14 -5.68 1.09
N GLU A 28 10.18 -6.60 1.00
CA GLU A 28 9.59 -7.03 -0.27
C GLU A 28 8.95 -5.84 -1.02
N ARG A 29 8.18 -5.01 -0.29
CA ARG A 29 7.49 -3.85 -0.88
C ARG A 29 8.47 -2.77 -1.34
N ILE A 30 9.52 -2.48 -0.58
CA ILE A 30 10.57 -1.53 -0.98
C ILE A 30 11.21 -1.96 -2.31
N GLY A 31 11.50 -3.24 -2.48
CA GLY A 31 12.05 -3.77 -3.72
C GLY A 31 11.12 -3.55 -4.93
N ILE A 32 9.82 -3.79 -4.76
CA ILE A 32 8.81 -3.59 -5.81
C ILE A 32 8.67 -2.10 -6.13
N ILE A 33 8.50 -1.25 -5.12
CA ILE A 33 8.33 0.20 -5.27
C ILE A 33 9.55 0.82 -5.95
N SER A 34 10.76 0.44 -5.57
CA SER A 34 12.00 0.94 -6.17
C SER A 34 12.06 0.63 -7.66
N LYS A 35 11.62 -0.55 -8.05
CA LYS A 35 11.56 -0.97 -9.46
C LYS A 35 10.49 -0.19 -10.24
N GLU A 36 9.31 -0.03 -9.65
CA GLU A 36 8.20 0.73 -10.25
C GLU A 36 8.57 2.21 -10.40
N LEU A 37 9.21 2.80 -9.38
CA LEU A 37 9.68 4.18 -9.42
C LEU A 37 10.74 4.38 -10.53
N GLY A 38 11.74 3.51 -10.61
CA GLY A 38 12.78 3.57 -11.64
C GLY A 38 12.21 3.46 -13.06
N SER A 39 11.20 2.59 -13.24
CA SER A 39 10.48 2.51 -14.54
C SER A 39 9.73 3.80 -14.85
N THR A 40 9.03 4.37 -13.87
CA THR A 40 8.27 5.62 -14.04
C THR A 40 9.18 6.82 -14.32
N GLU A 41 10.33 6.91 -13.64
CA GLU A 41 11.34 7.96 -13.90
C GLU A 41 11.91 7.84 -15.32
N GLN A 42 12.19 6.62 -15.78
CA GLN A 42 12.68 6.38 -17.13
C GLN A 42 11.64 6.69 -18.19
N ASP A 43 10.37 6.34 -17.95
CA ASP A 43 9.26 6.70 -18.83
C ASP A 43 9.07 8.23 -18.90
N LEU A 44 9.21 8.92 -17.78
CA LEU A 44 9.17 10.39 -17.71
C LEU A 44 10.34 11.02 -18.47
N GLU A 45 11.54 10.47 -18.33
CA GLU A 45 12.73 10.95 -19.07
C GLU A 45 12.58 10.71 -20.58
N ASN A 46 12.13 9.51 -20.98
CA ASN A 46 11.88 9.17 -22.37
C ASN A 46 10.78 10.06 -22.97
N PHE A 47 9.73 10.35 -22.17
CA PHE A 47 8.68 11.26 -22.59
C PHE A 47 9.22 12.70 -22.79
N LYS A 48 10.00 13.24 -21.83
CA LYS A 48 10.66 14.55 -21.98
C LYS A 48 11.53 14.59 -23.24
N ARG A 49 12.29 13.51 -23.48
CA ARG A 49 13.18 13.39 -24.64
C ARG A 49 12.41 13.26 -25.95
N SER A 50 11.34 12.46 -25.99
CA SER A 50 10.52 12.26 -27.20
C SER A 50 9.67 13.47 -27.55
N ALA A 51 9.24 14.25 -26.56
CA ALA A 51 8.48 15.48 -26.77
C ALA A 51 9.36 16.67 -27.20
N GLY A 52 10.70 16.54 -27.17
CA GLY A 52 11.63 17.58 -27.63
C GLY A 52 11.55 18.90 -26.85
N ILE A 53 11.18 18.84 -25.58
CA ILE A 53 10.76 19.98 -24.78
C ILE A 53 11.99 20.64 -24.14
N THR A 54 12.63 21.54 -24.86
CA THR A 54 13.67 22.40 -24.31
C THR A 54 13.20 23.85 -24.08
N ASP A 55 12.14 24.28 -24.80
CA ASP A 55 11.60 25.65 -24.67
C ASP A 55 10.08 25.59 -24.80
N LEU A 56 9.39 25.59 -23.68
CA LEU A 56 7.93 25.40 -23.61
C LEU A 56 7.24 26.72 -23.33
N SER A 57 6.14 26.95 -24.05
CA SER A 57 5.18 27.97 -23.66
C SER A 57 4.68 27.71 -22.23
N SER A 58 4.26 28.77 -21.52
CA SER A 58 3.77 28.68 -20.14
C SER A 58 2.68 27.62 -19.98
N GLU A 59 1.85 27.43 -20.99
CA GLU A 59 0.77 26.44 -20.98
C GLU A 59 1.28 24.99 -21.04
N ALA A 60 2.26 24.73 -21.88
CA ALA A 60 2.90 23.44 -21.98
C ALA A 60 3.68 23.11 -20.69
N GLN A 61 4.33 24.11 -20.09
CA GLN A 61 5.01 23.94 -18.80
C GLN A 61 4.02 23.57 -17.67
N ILE A 62 2.88 24.22 -17.61
CA ILE A 62 1.82 23.90 -16.66
C ILE A 62 1.29 22.49 -16.90
N ALA A 63 1.08 22.12 -18.17
CA ALA A 63 0.60 20.78 -18.50
C ALA A 63 1.62 19.69 -18.12
N LEU A 64 2.92 19.92 -18.32
CA LEU A 64 3.97 19.00 -17.90
C LEU A 64 4.05 18.84 -16.38
N THR A 65 4.03 19.97 -15.66
CA THR A 65 4.05 19.95 -14.20
C THR A 65 2.83 19.21 -13.65
N GLY A 66 1.65 19.50 -14.20
CA GLY A 66 0.42 18.81 -13.85
C GLY A 66 0.48 17.32 -14.15
N ASN A 67 0.97 16.92 -15.32
CA ASN A 67 1.12 15.51 -15.68
C ASN A 67 2.08 14.78 -14.72
N ALA A 68 3.23 15.38 -14.41
CA ALA A 68 4.19 14.79 -13.47
C ALA A 68 3.59 14.62 -12.06
N GLU A 69 2.76 15.57 -11.59
CA GLU A 69 2.08 15.46 -10.32
C GLU A 69 1.03 14.32 -10.33
N TYR A 70 0.26 14.19 -11.40
CA TYR A 70 -0.71 13.10 -11.52
C TYR A 70 -0.04 11.74 -11.65
N GLU A 71 1.07 11.64 -12.39
CA GLU A 71 1.85 10.40 -12.45
C GLU A 71 2.38 9.99 -11.07
N LYS A 72 2.88 10.93 -10.28
CA LYS A 72 3.29 10.66 -8.90
C LYS A 72 2.12 10.12 -8.07
N LYS A 73 0.96 10.78 -8.13
CA LYS A 73 -0.26 10.32 -7.42
C LYS A 73 -0.72 8.94 -7.89
N ARG A 74 -0.58 8.62 -9.18
CA ARG A 74 -0.88 7.28 -9.73
C ARG A 74 0.02 6.21 -9.12
N VAL A 75 1.33 6.47 -9.02
CA VAL A 75 2.28 5.55 -8.39
C VAL A 75 1.95 5.35 -6.92
N GLU A 76 1.69 6.43 -6.18
CA GLU A 76 1.30 6.36 -4.77
C GLU A 76 0.02 5.55 -4.58
N ASN A 77 -1.02 5.82 -5.39
CA ASN A 77 -2.28 5.10 -5.33
C ASN A 77 -2.11 3.62 -5.72
N GLN A 78 -1.32 3.31 -6.75
CA GLN A 78 -1.03 1.93 -7.16
C GLN A 78 -0.28 1.19 -6.05
N THR A 79 0.64 1.85 -5.36
CA THR A 79 1.33 1.29 -4.19
C THR A 79 0.33 0.90 -3.09
N GLN A 80 -0.62 1.77 -2.76
CA GLN A 80 -1.66 1.44 -1.77
C GLN A 80 -2.53 0.27 -2.24
N ILE A 81 -2.92 0.22 -3.52
CA ILE A 81 -3.66 -0.92 -4.09
C ILE A 81 -2.89 -2.22 -3.89
N ASN A 82 -1.59 -2.22 -4.21
CA ASN A 82 -0.77 -3.41 -4.09
C ASN A 82 -0.63 -3.85 -2.62
N LEU A 83 -0.44 -2.91 -1.68
CA LEU A 83 -0.43 -3.19 -0.25
C LEU A 83 -1.72 -3.87 0.22
N ILE A 84 -2.87 -3.35 -0.19
CA ILE A 84 -4.17 -3.95 0.17
C ILE A 84 -4.32 -5.35 -0.43
N MET A 85 -3.94 -5.55 -1.68
CA MET A 85 -4.00 -6.87 -2.34
C MET A 85 -3.07 -7.89 -1.66
N ASP A 86 -1.89 -7.47 -1.23
CA ASP A 86 -0.96 -8.33 -0.51
C ASP A 86 -1.53 -8.71 0.87
N LEU A 87 -2.13 -7.77 1.60
CA LEU A 87 -2.83 -8.07 2.85
C LEU A 87 -4.00 -9.04 2.65
N GLN A 88 -4.79 -8.86 1.59
CA GLN A 88 -5.85 -9.82 1.26
C GLN A 88 -5.29 -11.22 1.02
N ARG A 89 -4.14 -11.32 0.33
CA ARG A 89 -3.46 -12.60 0.10
C ARG A 89 -2.97 -13.24 1.40
N TYR A 90 -2.40 -12.45 2.32
CA TYR A 90 -2.05 -12.91 3.66
C TYR A 90 -3.26 -13.45 4.40
N MET A 91 -4.40 -12.78 4.30
CA MET A 91 -5.63 -13.23 4.95
C MET A 91 -6.25 -14.50 4.34
N MET A 92 -5.86 -14.91 3.13
CA MET A 92 -6.26 -16.21 2.56
C MET A 92 -5.54 -17.39 3.21
N GLY A 93 -4.47 -17.15 3.95
CA GLY A 93 -3.72 -18.14 4.70
C GLY A 93 -4.43 -18.63 5.98
N ASN A 94 -3.63 -18.96 6.99
CA ASN A 94 -4.12 -19.45 8.27
C ASN A 94 -5.01 -18.40 8.97
N GLU A 95 -6.15 -18.87 9.54
CA GLU A 95 -7.08 -18.02 10.29
C GLU A 95 -6.44 -17.30 11.48
N TYR A 96 -5.41 -17.88 12.07
CA TYR A 96 -4.70 -17.36 13.25
C TYR A 96 -3.31 -16.80 12.91
N GLU A 97 -3.07 -16.41 11.66
CA GLU A 97 -1.82 -15.78 11.25
C GLU A 97 -1.83 -14.29 11.56
N ILE A 98 -0.73 -13.80 12.16
CA ILE A 98 -0.51 -12.40 12.45
C ILE A 98 -0.32 -11.64 11.13
N LEU A 99 -1.06 -10.56 10.95
CA LEU A 99 -0.94 -9.70 9.78
C LEU A 99 0.19 -8.70 9.95
N PRO A 100 0.91 -8.35 8.86
CA PRO A 100 1.84 -7.23 8.88
C PRO A 100 1.15 -5.94 9.32
N SER A 101 1.77 -5.18 10.19
CA SER A 101 1.30 -3.87 10.65
C SER A 101 2.36 -2.80 10.39
N ASN A 102 1.98 -1.53 10.45
CA ASN A 102 2.90 -0.39 10.19
C ASN A 102 3.58 -0.42 8.81
N ILE A 103 2.87 -0.90 7.80
CA ILE A 103 3.36 -1.06 6.41
C ILE A 103 3.11 0.18 5.54
N GLY A 104 2.76 1.32 6.13
CA GLY A 104 2.50 2.55 5.39
C GLY A 104 1.08 2.66 4.81
N LEU A 105 0.11 1.98 5.42
CA LEU A 105 -1.30 2.16 5.07
C LEU A 105 -1.73 3.59 5.36
N GLN A 106 -2.36 4.22 4.39
CA GLN A 106 -2.95 5.56 4.55
C GLN A 106 -4.29 5.52 5.29
N ASP A 107 -4.99 4.39 5.23
CA ASP A 107 -6.25 4.17 5.94
C ASP A 107 -5.99 3.83 7.42
N VAL A 108 -6.14 4.84 8.28
CA VAL A 108 -5.94 4.71 9.74
C VAL A 108 -6.95 3.75 10.37
N ALA A 109 -8.17 3.68 9.83
CA ALA A 109 -9.20 2.78 10.35
C ALA A 109 -8.83 1.31 10.08
N LEU A 110 -8.34 1.03 8.87
CA LEU A 110 -7.84 -0.28 8.49
C LEU A 110 -6.62 -0.67 9.33
N ALA A 111 -5.65 0.23 9.48
CA ALA A 111 -4.47 -0.03 10.31
C ALA A 111 -4.88 -0.37 11.76
N GLY A 112 -5.77 0.41 12.35
CA GLY A 112 -6.28 0.13 13.71
C GLY A 112 -7.09 -1.17 13.82
N ALA A 113 -7.78 -1.59 12.76
CA ALA A 113 -8.48 -2.88 12.73
C ALA A 113 -7.50 -4.05 12.68
N ILE A 114 -6.42 -3.94 11.91
CA ILE A 114 -5.34 -4.93 11.84
C ILE A 114 -4.65 -5.06 13.19
N ASP A 115 -4.31 -3.95 13.84
CA ASP A 115 -3.66 -3.98 15.15
C ASP A 115 -4.53 -4.70 16.19
N ARG A 116 -5.83 -4.39 16.26
CA ARG A 116 -6.77 -5.08 17.16
C ARG A 116 -6.87 -6.58 16.87
N TYR A 117 -6.91 -6.95 15.59
CA TYR A 117 -6.90 -8.35 15.18
C TYR A 117 -5.64 -9.06 15.68
N ASN A 118 -4.47 -8.46 15.47
CA ASN A 118 -3.19 -9.00 15.92
C ASN A 118 -3.12 -9.10 17.47
N GLU A 119 -3.60 -8.11 18.20
CA GLU A 119 -3.68 -8.14 19.67
C GLU A 119 -4.50 -9.35 20.16
N MET A 120 -5.64 -9.61 19.52
CA MET A 120 -6.49 -10.75 19.88
C MET A 120 -5.79 -12.09 19.58
N LEU A 121 -5.01 -12.19 18.50
CA LEU A 121 -4.21 -13.39 18.20
C LEU A 121 -3.09 -13.61 19.21
N VAL A 122 -2.41 -12.55 19.63
CA VAL A 122 -1.38 -12.61 20.67
C VAL A 122 -1.99 -13.06 21.99
N GLU A 123 -3.15 -12.53 22.35
CA GLU A 123 -3.88 -12.95 23.57
C GLU A 123 -4.30 -14.42 23.49
N ARG A 124 -4.83 -14.88 22.36
CA ARG A 124 -5.13 -16.30 22.13
C ARG A 124 -3.90 -17.18 22.35
N LYS A 125 -2.79 -16.83 21.76
CA LYS A 125 -1.51 -17.56 21.90
C LYS A 125 -1.06 -17.58 23.37
N ARG A 126 -1.24 -16.48 24.10
CA ARG A 126 -0.96 -16.38 25.52
C ARG A 126 -1.81 -17.34 26.36
N LEU A 127 -3.12 -17.35 26.11
CA LEU A 127 -4.05 -18.22 26.85
C LEU A 127 -3.80 -19.71 26.58
N LEU A 128 -3.46 -20.07 25.35
CA LEU A 128 -3.16 -21.47 24.96
C LEU A 128 -1.89 -22.02 25.63
N ARG A 129 -1.04 -21.20 26.23
CA ARG A 129 0.13 -21.69 27.01
C ARG A 129 -0.26 -22.32 28.33
N THR A 130 -1.40 -21.94 28.88
CA THR A 130 -1.87 -22.40 30.21
C THR A 130 -3.22 -23.07 30.15
N SER A 131 -3.82 -23.19 28.97
CA SER A 131 -5.17 -23.72 28.78
C SER A 131 -5.29 -24.49 27.46
N THR A 132 -6.40 -25.15 27.24
CA THR A 132 -6.71 -25.89 26.02
C THR A 132 -7.71 -25.16 25.16
N GLU A 133 -7.82 -25.51 23.88
CA GLU A 133 -8.78 -24.93 22.92
C GLU A 133 -10.24 -25.09 23.37
N ASN A 134 -10.55 -26.09 24.22
CA ASN A 134 -11.89 -26.32 24.75
C ASN A 134 -12.27 -25.39 25.91
N ASN A 135 -11.36 -24.51 26.35
CA ASN A 135 -11.66 -23.53 27.39
C ASN A 135 -12.70 -22.52 26.87
N PRO A 136 -13.81 -22.27 27.61
CA PRO A 136 -14.84 -21.33 27.20
C PRO A 136 -14.32 -19.92 26.87
N THR A 137 -13.28 -19.47 27.58
CA THR A 137 -12.64 -18.17 27.32
C THR A 137 -11.96 -18.14 25.95
N ILE A 138 -11.30 -19.24 25.57
CA ILE A 138 -10.65 -19.35 24.25
C ILE A 138 -11.71 -19.47 23.15
N ILE A 139 -12.76 -20.25 23.35
CA ILE A 139 -13.88 -20.37 22.40
C ILE A 139 -14.53 -19.00 22.12
N ASN A 140 -14.77 -18.22 23.19
CA ASN A 140 -15.31 -16.87 23.05
C ASN A 140 -14.35 -15.93 22.32
N LEU A 141 -13.05 -16.02 22.62
CA LEU A 141 -12.01 -15.24 21.94
C LEU A 141 -11.91 -15.62 20.46
N ASP A 142 -11.97 -16.91 20.13
CA ASP A 142 -11.96 -17.41 18.75
C ASP A 142 -13.16 -16.89 17.96
N THR A 143 -14.32 -16.79 18.59
CA THR A 143 -15.50 -16.18 17.98
C THR A 143 -15.27 -14.70 17.68
N SER A 144 -14.66 -13.98 18.62
CA SER A 144 -14.32 -12.56 18.46
C SER A 144 -13.22 -12.35 17.39
N ILE A 145 -12.23 -13.24 17.33
CA ILE A 145 -11.18 -13.21 16.29
C ILE A 145 -11.81 -13.39 14.91
N ARG A 146 -12.71 -14.35 14.71
CA ARG A 146 -13.41 -14.55 13.44
C ARG A 146 -14.24 -13.34 13.05
N ALA A 147 -14.95 -12.73 13.99
CA ALA A 147 -15.69 -11.50 13.73
C ALA A 147 -14.78 -10.34 13.33
N MET A 148 -13.64 -10.17 14.02
CA MET A 148 -12.67 -9.15 13.70
C MET A 148 -12.00 -9.41 12.34
N ARG A 149 -11.65 -10.67 12.02
CA ARG A 149 -11.13 -11.07 10.71
C ARG A 149 -12.08 -10.68 9.58
N SER A 150 -13.38 -10.99 9.75
CA SER A 150 -14.42 -10.60 8.79
C SER A 150 -14.51 -9.06 8.63
N ASN A 151 -14.39 -8.33 9.72
CA ASN A 151 -14.37 -6.87 9.70
C ASN A 151 -13.15 -6.33 8.94
N VAL A 152 -11.95 -6.83 9.22
CA VAL A 152 -10.72 -6.45 8.49
C VAL A 152 -10.88 -6.75 7.01
N GLN A 153 -11.40 -7.93 6.64
CA GLN A 153 -11.61 -8.28 5.24
C GLN A 153 -12.59 -7.35 4.52
N ALA A 154 -13.73 -7.06 5.15
CA ALA A 154 -14.70 -6.10 4.59
C ALA A 154 -14.11 -4.70 4.42
N THR A 155 -13.26 -4.28 5.37
CA THR A 155 -12.58 -2.98 5.29
C THR A 155 -11.54 -2.98 4.17
N LEU A 156 -10.74 -4.04 4.01
CA LEU A 156 -9.81 -4.20 2.89
C LEU A 156 -10.53 -4.11 1.54
N ASP A 157 -11.66 -4.81 1.39
CA ASP A 157 -12.46 -4.79 0.16
C ASP A 157 -12.99 -3.38 -0.15
N ALA A 158 -13.49 -2.68 0.87
CA ALA A 158 -14.00 -1.32 0.73
C ALA A 158 -12.88 -0.33 0.36
N THR A 159 -11.72 -0.42 1.03
CA THR A 159 -10.55 0.42 0.76
C THR A 159 -10.02 0.15 -0.65
N LEU A 160 -9.90 -1.12 -1.06
CA LEU A 160 -9.48 -1.48 -2.41
C LEU A 160 -10.39 -0.87 -3.47
N LYS A 161 -11.70 -0.97 -3.27
CA LYS A 161 -12.67 -0.38 -4.19
C LYS A 161 -12.54 1.14 -4.27
N GLY A 162 -12.34 1.83 -3.15
CA GLY A 162 -12.10 3.27 -3.12
C GLY A 162 -10.83 3.66 -3.89
N LEU A 163 -9.73 2.92 -3.66
CA LEU A 163 -8.46 3.15 -4.37
C LEU A 163 -8.58 2.88 -5.88
N GLN A 164 -9.37 1.89 -6.31
CA GLN A 164 -9.63 1.61 -7.73
C GLN A 164 -10.42 2.74 -8.41
N ILE A 165 -11.38 3.35 -7.71
CA ILE A 165 -12.08 4.53 -8.19
C ILE A 165 -11.10 5.70 -8.35
N THR A 166 -10.31 5.98 -7.31
CA THR A 166 -9.27 7.02 -7.37
C THR A 166 -8.29 6.77 -8.51
N LYS A 167 -7.90 5.51 -8.76
CA LYS A 167 -7.04 5.17 -9.89
C LYS A 167 -7.67 5.58 -11.22
N SER A 168 -8.94 5.25 -11.42
CA SER A 168 -9.68 5.63 -12.64
C SER A 168 -9.69 7.13 -12.86
N ASP A 169 -9.92 7.91 -11.80
CA ASP A 169 -9.95 9.37 -11.85
C ASP A 169 -8.55 9.93 -12.19
N LEU A 170 -7.51 9.40 -11.56
CA LEU A 170 -6.12 9.79 -11.84
C LEU A 170 -5.70 9.45 -13.27
N ASP A 171 -6.09 8.28 -13.78
CA ASP A 171 -5.83 7.85 -15.17
C ASP A 171 -6.52 8.78 -16.17
N HIS A 172 -7.75 9.21 -15.85
CA HIS A 172 -8.50 10.15 -16.68
C HIS A 172 -7.82 11.53 -16.70
N GLU A 173 -7.43 12.07 -15.55
CA GLU A 173 -6.76 13.37 -15.46
C GLU A 173 -5.37 13.33 -16.11
N ALA A 174 -4.56 12.31 -15.88
CA ALA A 174 -3.27 12.15 -16.55
C ALA A 174 -3.45 12.13 -18.09
N SER A 175 -4.47 11.43 -18.57
CA SER A 175 -4.80 11.40 -20.00
C SER A 175 -5.20 12.78 -20.55
N ARG A 176 -5.91 13.60 -19.76
CA ARG A 176 -6.24 14.99 -20.14
C ARG A 176 -5.01 15.84 -20.29
N TYR A 177 -4.08 15.78 -19.32
CA TYR A 177 -2.82 16.52 -19.39
C TYR A 177 -1.93 16.04 -20.54
N SER A 178 -1.85 14.73 -20.77
CA SER A 178 -1.12 14.15 -21.90
C SER A 178 -1.64 14.66 -23.26
N ARG A 179 -2.98 14.74 -23.43
CA ARG A 179 -3.59 15.31 -24.64
C ARG A 179 -3.25 16.79 -24.79
N ARG A 180 -3.39 17.59 -23.73
CA ARG A 180 -3.01 19.02 -23.77
C ARG A 180 -1.55 19.24 -24.19
N ILE A 181 -0.65 18.36 -23.76
CA ILE A 181 0.75 18.39 -24.18
C ILE A 181 0.90 18.02 -25.66
N SER A 182 0.16 17.02 -26.14
CA SER A 182 0.20 16.60 -27.54
C SER A 182 -0.45 17.61 -28.51
N ASP A 183 -1.42 18.35 -28.01
CA ASP A 183 -2.16 19.37 -28.76
C ASP A 183 -1.47 20.74 -28.70
N ALA A 184 -0.34 20.88 -27.99
CA ALA A 184 0.48 22.09 -27.99
C ALA A 184 0.83 22.52 -29.42
N PRO A 185 0.76 23.83 -29.75
CA PRO A 185 0.74 24.33 -31.13
C PRO A 185 1.83 23.76 -32.02
N THR A 186 1.47 23.38 -33.22
CA THR A 186 2.37 22.83 -34.26
C THR A 186 3.58 23.76 -34.54
N GLN A 187 3.44 25.06 -34.28
CA GLN A 187 4.52 26.04 -34.43
C GLN A 187 5.66 25.81 -33.46
N GLU A 188 5.43 25.36 -32.22
CA GLU A 188 6.52 25.04 -31.28
C GLU A 188 7.23 23.74 -31.66
N ARG A 189 6.49 22.77 -32.21
CA ARG A 189 7.11 21.53 -32.75
C ARG A 189 8.00 21.84 -33.97
N GLN A 190 7.60 22.76 -34.83
CA GLN A 190 8.41 23.18 -35.98
C GLN A 190 9.66 23.92 -35.51
N PHE A 191 9.59 24.78 -34.51
CA PHE A 191 10.75 25.49 -33.96
C PHE A 191 11.81 24.53 -33.41
N VAL A 192 11.38 23.51 -32.66
CA VAL A 192 12.28 22.47 -32.12
C VAL A 192 12.87 21.60 -33.23
N SER A 193 12.14 21.36 -34.33
CA SER A 193 12.65 20.60 -35.47
C SER A 193 13.66 21.40 -36.31
N ILE A 194 13.58 22.72 -36.27
CA ILE A 194 14.48 23.63 -37.01
C ILE A 194 15.74 23.97 -36.20
N ALA A 195 15.65 23.85 -34.84
CA ALA A 195 16.78 24.09 -33.92
C ALA A 195 17.71 22.87 -33.78
N ARG A 196 17.44 21.79 -34.49
CA ARG A 196 18.25 20.57 -34.60
C ARG A 196 19.04 20.55 -35.89
#